data_e06eba7d28459c667fa858538d0a5c85
#
_entry.id   e06eba7d28459c667fa858538d0a5c85
#
_cell.length_a   1.000
_cell.length_b   1.000
_cell.length_c   1.000
_cell.angle_alpha   90.00
_cell.angle_beta   90.00
_cell.angle_gamma   90.00
#
_symmetry.space_group_name_H-M   'P 1'
#
loop_
_entity.id
_entity.type
_entity.pdbx_description
1 polymer ?
#
loop_
_entity_poly.entity_id
_entity_poly.type
_entity_poly.pdbx_seq_one_letter_code
_entity_poly.pdbx_strand_id
1 'polypeptide(L)'
;LTKYLIAAIAVLTTVCSVRADEGMWLMMLVKRLNGKDLQKQGLRLTAEEIYSVNNSSLKDAIVQFNGGCTAEVVSKEGLLFTNHHCGYDAIAALSTPEKNYLKDGFFAMNNKEELPAKNLYVRFLVRMDDVTARINGKLNPQMSADERRAVIEAEYKAIQKENSENGKYTVVVRDFFSGNEFYYFVYQDYKDVRLVGTPTESIGKYGGDTDNWEWPRHTGDFSVFRIYGDAKG
;
A
#
# COMPACT_ATOMS: atom_id res chain seq x y z
N LEU A 1 -30.53 48.39 4.48
CA LEU A 1 -29.71 48.06 3.29
C LEU A 1 -28.26 47.75 3.68
N THR A 2 -27.62 48.59 4.49
CA THR A 2 -26.18 48.48 4.89
C THR A 2 -25.88 47.19 5.65
N LYS A 3 -26.77 46.72 6.55
CA LYS A 3 -26.57 45.45 7.30
C LYS A 3 -26.60 44.23 6.40
N TYR A 4 -27.43 44.21 5.39
CA TYR A 4 -27.51 43.11 4.44
C TYR A 4 -26.33 43.12 3.45
N LEU A 5 -25.84 44.32 3.12
CA LEU A 5 -24.63 44.45 2.29
C LEU A 5 -23.38 43.95 3.01
N ILE A 6 -23.22 44.28 4.30
CA ILE A 6 -22.13 43.79 5.13
C ILE A 6 -22.20 42.26 5.30
N ALA A 7 -23.41 41.71 5.52
CA ALA A 7 -23.59 40.26 5.60
C ALA A 7 -23.26 39.55 4.27
N ALA A 8 -23.67 40.11 3.14
CA ALA A 8 -23.33 39.60 1.82
C ALA A 8 -21.83 39.66 1.53
N ILE A 9 -21.17 40.75 1.90
CA ILE A 9 -19.69 40.88 1.78
C ILE A 9 -18.98 39.88 2.69
N ALA A 10 -19.44 39.68 3.92
CA ALA A 10 -18.87 38.68 4.85
C ALA A 10 -19.05 37.26 4.33
N VAL A 11 -20.17 36.93 3.71
CA VAL A 11 -20.38 35.61 3.06
C VAL A 11 -19.52 35.46 1.80
N LEU A 12 -19.31 36.50 1.01
CA LEU A 12 -18.45 36.46 -0.15
C LEU A 12 -16.94 36.35 0.22
N THR A 13 -16.52 36.92 1.34
CA THR A 13 -15.12 36.83 1.80
C THR A 13 -14.80 35.50 2.48
N THR A 14 -15.81 34.75 2.92
CA THR A 14 -15.62 33.38 3.47
C THR A 14 -15.55 32.31 2.37
N VAL A 15 -15.75 32.63 1.11
CA VAL A 15 -15.38 31.74 0.00
C VAL A 15 -13.86 31.86 -0.23
N CYS A 16 -13.08 31.69 0.82
CA CYS A 16 -11.70 31.22 0.64
C CYS A 16 -11.81 29.94 -0.21
N SER A 17 -11.21 29.96 -1.37
CA SER A 17 -11.08 28.78 -2.20
C SER A 17 -10.38 27.70 -1.37
N VAL A 18 -11.15 26.84 -0.71
CA VAL A 18 -10.66 25.60 -0.13
C VAL A 18 -10.21 24.79 -1.32
N ARG A 19 -8.93 24.87 -1.64
CA ARG A 19 -8.33 23.94 -2.60
C ARG A 19 -8.12 22.66 -1.83
N ALA A 20 -8.92 21.67 -2.12
CA ALA A 20 -8.61 20.31 -1.77
C ALA A 20 -7.47 19.87 -2.69
N ASP A 21 -6.34 19.47 -2.12
CA ASP A 21 -5.27 18.88 -2.91
C ASP A 21 -5.73 17.52 -3.44
N GLU A 22 -5.49 17.26 -4.71
CA GLU A 22 -5.74 15.96 -5.30
C GLU A 22 -4.77 14.93 -4.72
N GLY A 23 -5.19 13.67 -4.64
CA GLY A 23 -4.40 12.57 -4.09
C GLY A 23 -4.33 11.37 -5.03
N MET A 24 -3.73 10.27 -4.54
CA MET A 24 -3.65 8.99 -5.26
C MET A 24 -2.84 9.07 -6.57
N TRP A 25 -1.81 9.91 -6.60
CA TRP A 25 -0.92 10.02 -7.75
C TRP A 25 -0.08 8.75 -7.94
N LEU A 26 0.08 8.32 -9.20
CA LEU A 26 1.08 7.31 -9.54
C LEU A 26 2.47 7.84 -9.19
N MET A 27 3.16 7.19 -8.26
CA MET A 27 4.42 7.67 -7.71
C MET A 27 5.52 7.81 -8.76
N MET A 28 5.53 6.96 -9.80
CA MET A 28 6.45 7.09 -10.94
C MET A 28 6.25 8.39 -11.72
N LEU A 29 5.08 9.01 -11.63
CA LEU A 29 4.74 10.25 -12.30
C LEU A 29 4.85 11.48 -11.41
N VAL A 30 5.25 11.35 -10.14
CA VAL A 30 5.26 12.43 -9.16
C VAL A 30 6.06 13.65 -9.63
N LYS A 31 7.19 13.42 -10.29
CA LYS A 31 8.03 14.49 -10.87
C LYS A 31 7.26 15.33 -11.89
N ARG A 32 6.48 14.67 -12.74
CA ARG A 32 5.74 15.31 -13.85
C ARG A 32 4.46 15.98 -13.36
N LEU A 33 3.74 15.35 -12.46
CA LEU A 33 2.38 15.76 -12.08
C LEU A 33 2.39 16.84 -10.99
N ASN A 34 3.08 16.62 -9.89
CA ASN A 34 2.96 17.49 -8.72
C ASN A 34 4.27 17.79 -7.97
N GLY A 35 5.42 17.38 -8.51
CA GLY A 35 6.71 17.58 -7.85
C GLY A 35 7.00 19.02 -7.45
N LYS A 36 6.66 20.01 -8.31
CA LYS A 36 6.85 21.43 -8.03
C LYS A 36 5.97 21.94 -6.89
N ASP A 37 4.73 21.44 -6.81
CA ASP A 37 3.78 21.89 -5.78
C ASP A 37 4.12 21.27 -4.42
N LEU A 38 4.55 20.01 -4.40
CA LEU A 38 5.08 19.35 -3.20
C LEU A 38 6.32 20.07 -2.66
N GLN A 39 7.23 20.54 -3.53
CA GLN A 39 8.38 21.33 -3.13
C GLN A 39 7.98 22.69 -2.53
N LYS A 40 6.98 23.37 -3.09
CA LYS A 40 6.43 24.60 -2.51
C LYS A 40 5.82 24.40 -1.13
N GLN A 41 5.23 23.21 -0.89
CA GLN A 41 4.68 22.78 0.40
C GLN A 41 5.76 22.34 1.41
N GLY A 42 7.04 22.33 1.00
CA GLY A 42 8.18 22.05 1.88
C GLY A 42 8.80 20.66 1.71
N LEU A 43 8.38 19.86 0.71
CA LEU A 43 9.05 18.61 0.41
C LEU A 43 10.49 18.87 -0.03
N ARG A 44 11.45 18.25 0.67
CA ARG A 44 12.89 18.36 0.36
C ARG A 44 13.42 17.18 -0.46
N LEU A 45 12.69 16.07 -0.47
CA LEU A 45 13.07 14.89 -1.25
C LEU A 45 12.84 15.15 -2.74
N THR A 46 13.73 14.65 -3.56
CA THR A 46 13.55 14.60 -5.00
C THR A 46 12.56 13.50 -5.39
N ALA A 47 12.02 13.59 -6.58
CA ALA A 47 11.14 12.53 -7.09
C ALA A 47 11.84 11.16 -7.16
N GLU A 48 13.14 11.14 -7.48
CA GLU A 48 13.95 9.92 -7.53
C GLU A 48 14.19 9.32 -6.13
N GLU A 49 14.37 10.14 -5.09
CA GLU A 49 14.49 9.67 -3.71
C GLU A 49 13.16 9.11 -3.17
N ILE A 50 12.03 9.58 -3.68
CA ILE A 50 10.71 9.07 -3.33
C ILE A 50 10.44 7.75 -4.07
N TYR A 51 10.64 7.77 -5.38
CA TYR A 51 10.34 6.65 -6.25
C TYR A 51 11.35 6.54 -7.39
N SER A 52 12.23 5.56 -7.33
CA SER A 52 13.13 5.19 -8.42
C SER A 52 12.90 3.75 -8.84
N VAL A 53 12.81 3.50 -10.15
CA VAL A 53 12.68 2.13 -10.69
C VAL A 53 14.02 1.41 -10.63
N ASN A 54 15.11 2.13 -10.82
CA ASN A 54 16.45 1.55 -11.02
C ASN A 54 17.36 1.68 -9.79
N ASN A 55 16.99 2.49 -8.81
CA ASN A 55 17.79 2.74 -7.61
C ASN A 55 16.93 2.58 -6.35
N SER A 56 17.58 2.35 -5.21
CA SER A 56 16.91 2.38 -3.92
C SER A 56 16.28 3.74 -3.67
N SER A 57 15.06 3.73 -3.18
CA SER A 57 14.28 4.92 -2.88
C SER A 57 13.29 4.65 -1.74
N LEU A 58 12.58 5.65 -1.29
CA LEU A 58 11.59 5.53 -0.21
C LEU A 58 10.54 4.44 -0.50
N LYS A 59 10.21 4.19 -1.79
CA LYS A 59 9.28 3.12 -2.19
C LYS A 59 9.67 1.74 -1.64
N ASP A 60 10.96 1.49 -1.45
CA ASP A 60 11.43 0.15 -1.05
C ASP A 60 11.17 -0.15 0.43
N ALA A 61 10.91 0.90 1.22
CA ALA A 61 10.48 0.76 2.61
C ALA A 61 8.97 0.48 2.73
N ILE A 62 8.20 0.74 1.69
CA ILE A 62 6.74 0.56 1.69
C ILE A 62 6.41 -0.73 0.98
N VAL A 63 5.69 -1.60 1.67
CA VAL A 63 5.42 -2.97 1.23
C VAL A 63 3.93 -3.28 1.31
N GLN A 64 3.48 -4.24 0.51
CA GLN A 64 2.14 -4.77 0.61
C GLN A 64 2.10 -5.87 1.69
N PHE A 65 1.20 -5.73 2.63
CA PHE A 65 0.99 -6.67 3.72
C PHE A 65 -0.27 -7.51 3.45
N ASN A 66 -0.08 -8.82 3.33
CA ASN A 66 -1.14 -9.81 3.08
C ASN A 66 -2.10 -9.47 1.91
N GLY A 67 -1.61 -8.78 0.90
CA GLY A 67 -2.35 -8.48 -0.33
C GLY A 67 -3.40 -7.36 -0.25
N GLY A 68 -3.76 -6.89 0.94
CA GLY A 68 -4.81 -5.89 1.12
C GLY A 68 -4.38 -4.64 1.89
N CYS A 69 -3.32 -4.74 2.68
CA CYS A 69 -2.82 -3.65 3.52
C CYS A 69 -1.44 -3.17 3.07
N THR A 70 -1.03 -2.03 3.61
CA THR A 70 0.32 -1.48 3.49
C THR A 70 1.05 -1.63 4.82
N ALA A 71 2.36 -1.82 4.76
CA ALA A 71 3.24 -1.79 5.92
C ALA A 71 4.53 -1.05 5.59
N GLU A 72 5.24 -0.57 6.61
CA GLU A 72 6.49 0.15 6.50
C GLU A 72 7.63 -0.65 7.14
N VAL A 73 8.67 -0.94 6.36
CA VAL A 73 9.91 -1.54 6.88
C VAL A 73 10.76 -0.45 7.51
N VAL A 74 10.98 -0.56 8.82
CA VAL A 74 11.62 0.50 9.63
C VAL A 74 13.00 0.11 10.16
N SER A 75 13.49 -1.10 9.89
CA SER A 75 14.83 -1.52 10.30
C SER A 75 15.52 -2.38 9.24
N LYS A 76 16.84 -2.47 9.34
CA LYS A 76 17.67 -3.36 8.50
C LYS A 76 17.43 -4.84 8.80
N GLU A 77 16.90 -5.15 9.96
CA GLU A 77 16.54 -6.51 10.41
C GLU A 77 15.09 -6.88 10.08
N GLY A 78 14.47 -6.19 9.12
CA GLY A 78 13.15 -6.52 8.61
C GLY A 78 11.98 -6.21 9.55
N LEU A 79 12.18 -5.35 10.58
CA LEU A 79 11.07 -4.91 11.43
C LEU A 79 10.13 -4.03 10.61
N LEU A 80 8.83 -4.29 10.70
CA LEU A 80 7.80 -3.53 10.00
C LEU A 80 6.63 -3.16 10.91
N PHE A 81 6.02 -2.02 10.60
CA PHE A 81 4.77 -1.58 11.21
C PHE A 81 3.63 -1.67 10.22
N THR A 82 2.45 -1.98 10.73
CA THR A 82 1.17 -1.89 10.01
C THR A 82 0.05 -1.59 11.00
N ASN A 83 -1.17 -1.42 10.52
CA ASN A 83 -2.32 -1.22 11.38
C ASN A 83 -2.68 -2.49 12.16
N HIS A 84 -3.32 -2.33 13.33
CA HIS A 84 -3.83 -3.44 14.12
C HIS A 84 -4.88 -4.25 13.34
N HIS A 85 -5.81 -3.56 12.67
CA HIS A 85 -6.82 -4.22 11.86
C HIS A 85 -6.24 -4.99 10.67
N CYS A 86 -5.08 -4.60 10.14
CA CYS A 86 -4.37 -5.35 9.10
C CYS A 86 -3.72 -6.64 9.63
N GLY A 87 -3.26 -6.63 10.87
CA GLY A 87 -2.70 -7.79 11.56
C GLY A 87 -3.74 -8.69 12.24
N TYR A 88 -5.00 -8.25 12.32
CA TYR A 88 -6.03 -8.84 13.16
C TYR A 88 -6.19 -10.35 12.97
N ASP A 89 -6.40 -10.79 11.75
CA ASP A 89 -6.60 -12.22 11.44
C ASP A 89 -5.37 -13.08 11.78
N ALA A 90 -4.17 -12.55 11.55
CA ALA A 90 -2.94 -13.24 11.90
C ALA A 90 -2.77 -13.35 13.43
N ILE A 91 -3.08 -12.27 14.18
CA ILE A 91 -3.04 -12.25 15.64
C ILE A 91 -4.10 -13.18 16.22
N ALA A 92 -5.32 -13.17 15.66
CA ALA A 92 -6.40 -14.08 16.04
C ALA A 92 -5.99 -15.55 15.86
N ALA A 93 -5.39 -15.88 14.70
CA ALA A 93 -4.93 -17.23 14.41
C ALA A 93 -3.78 -17.73 15.32
N LEU A 94 -3.02 -16.81 15.91
CA LEU A 94 -1.98 -17.11 16.90
C LEU A 94 -2.53 -17.23 18.32
N SER A 95 -3.73 -16.70 18.58
CA SER A 95 -4.35 -16.69 19.89
C SER A 95 -4.98 -18.05 20.24
N THR A 96 -4.94 -18.40 21.52
CA THR A 96 -5.64 -19.56 22.10
C THR A 96 -6.50 -19.09 23.28
N PRO A 97 -7.41 -19.94 23.81
CA PRO A 97 -8.16 -19.59 25.02
C PRO A 97 -7.27 -19.22 26.22
N GLU A 98 -6.08 -19.84 26.33
CA GLU A 98 -5.13 -19.63 27.42
C GLU A 98 -4.19 -18.44 27.16
N LYS A 99 -3.99 -18.07 25.88
CA LYS A 99 -3.11 -16.98 25.44
C LYS A 99 -3.82 -16.17 24.35
N ASN A 100 -4.67 -15.28 24.77
CA ASN A 100 -5.43 -14.44 23.83
C ASN A 100 -4.69 -13.14 23.51
N TYR A 101 -3.83 -13.19 22.50
CA TYR A 101 -3.00 -12.06 22.08
C TYR A 101 -3.80 -10.86 21.55
N LEU A 102 -5.02 -11.07 21.02
CA LEU A 102 -5.92 -9.96 20.71
C LEU A 102 -6.37 -9.22 21.94
N LYS A 103 -6.87 -9.97 22.94
CA LYS A 103 -7.42 -9.39 24.18
C LYS A 103 -6.33 -8.78 25.06
N ASP A 104 -5.24 -9.50 25.24
CA ASP A 104 -4.23 -9.19 26.27
C ASP A 104 -3.04 -8.39 25.69
N GLY A 105 -2.93 -8.31 24.36
CA GLY A 105 -1.75 -7.81 23.69
C GLY A 105 -0.56 -8.78 23.74
N PHE A 106 0.49 -8.44 23.00
CA PHE A 106 1.72 -9.23 22.97
C PHE A 106 2.90 -8.36 22.57
N PHE A 107 4.04 -8.54 23.22
CA PHE A 107 5.32 -7.96 22.80
C PHE A 107 6.44 -8.97 23.07
N ALA A 108 7.14 -9.38 22.02
CA ALA A 108 8.33 -10.22 22.10
C ALA A 108 9.51 -9.40 22.67
N MET A 109 10.20 -9.94 23.65
CA MET A 109 11.39 -9.31 24.25
C MET A 109 12.67 -9.62 23.47
N ASN A 110 12.62 -10.62 22.60
CA ASN A 110 13.73 -11.03 21.75
C ASN A 110 13.19 -11.86 20.55
N ASN A 111 14.04 -12.08 19.55
CA ASN A 111 13.63 -12.75 18.30
C ASN A 111 13.13 -14.20 18.50
N LYS A 112 13.50 -14.87 19.59
CA LYS A 112 13.06 -16.26 19.87
C LYS A 112 11.62 -16.31 20.35
N GLU A 113 11.09 -15.22 20.86
CA GLU A 113 9.71 -15.09 21.31
C GLU A 113 8.77 -14.64 20.20
N GLU A 114 9.30 -14.18 19.07
CA GLU A 114 8.50 -13.74 17.93
C GLU A 114 7.66 -14.90 17.37
N LEU A 115 6.37 -14.67 17.12
CA LEU A 115 5.41 -15.71 16.79
C LEU A 115 5.23 -15.85 15.28
N PRO A 116 5.58 -17.00 14.66
CA PRO A 116 5.41 -17.21 13.22
C PRO A 116 3.93 -17.14 12.82
N ALA A 117 3.57 -16.17 11.99
CA ALA A 117 2.23 -15.99 11.48
C ALA A 117 2.03 -16.83 10.21
N LYS A 118 1.25 -17.92 10.33
CA LYS A 118 0.96 -18.80 9.19
C LYS A 118 0.10 -18.08 8.15
N ASN A 119 0.36 -18.37 6.87
CA ASN A 119 -0.37 -17.81 5.74
C ASN A 119 -0.26 -16.28 5.57
N LEU A 120 0.61 -15.63 6.31
CA LEU A 120 0.95 -14.23 6.14
C LEU A 120 2.14 -14.08 5.18
N TYR A 121 2.09 -13.09 4.32
CA TYR A 121 3.21 -12.74 3.47
C TYR A 121 3.36 -11.23 3.35
N VAL A 122 4.59 -10.81 3.09
CA VAL A 122 4.93 -9.42 2.79
C VAL A 122 5.52 -9.37 1.39
N ARG A 123 5.07 -8.42 0.61
CA ARG A 123 5.37 -8.29 -0.81
C ARG A 123 6.07 -6.97 -1.10
N PHE A 124 7.29 -7.08 -1.65
CA PHE A 124 8.11 -5.95 -2.08
C PHE A 124 7.96 -5.71 -3.57
N LEU A 125 7.79 -4.47 -3.97
CA LEU A 125 7.84 -4.09 -5.38
C LEU A 125 9.30 -4.08 -5.84
N VAL A 126 9.64 -4.98 -6.78
CA VAL A 126 10.97 -5.07 -7.39
C VAL A 126 11.10 -4.12 -8.57
N ARG A 127 10.12 -4.19 -9.48
CA ARG A 127 10.07 -3.30 -10.66
C ARG A 127 8.65 -3.18 -11.20
N MET A 128 8.48 -2.16 -12.02
CA MET A 128 7.25 -1.88 -12.74
C MET A 128 7.63 -1.37 -14.14
N ASP A 129 6.93 -1.84 -15.17
CA ASP A 129 7.15 -1.38 -16.55
C ASP A 129 5.83 -1.14 -17.27
N ASP A 130 5.86 -0.20 -18.21
CA ASP A 130 4.74 0.14 -19.09
C ASP A 130 4.66 -0.85 -20.25
N VAL A 131 3.50 -1.49 -20.42
CA VAL A 131 3.21 -2.42 -21.51
C VAL A 131 2.04 -1.97 -22.36
N THR A 132 1.68 -0.71 -22.26
CA THR A 132 0.55 -0.10 -22.99
C THR A 132 0.68 -0.28 -24.50
N ALA A 133 1.84 0.04 -25.07
CA ALA A 133 2.09 -0.10 -26.50
C ALA A 133 2.01 -1.56 -26.95
N ARG A 134 2.50 -2.50 -26.13
CA ARG A 134 2.45 -3.94 -26.43
C ARG A 134 1.01 -4.45 -26.49
N ILE A 135 0.20 -4.10 -25.51
CA ILE A 135 -1.19 -4.56 -25.44
C ILE A 135 -2.03 -3.88 -26.51
N ASN A 136 -1.95 -2.55 -26.61
CA ASN A 136 -2.71 -1.79 -27.61
C ASN A 136 -2.37 -2.18 -29.05
N GLY A 137 -1.12 -2.54 -29.33
CA GLY A 137 -0.70 -3.02 -30.65
C GLY A 137 -1.37 -4.34 -31.10
N LYS A 138 -2.00 -5.06 -30.17
CA LYS A 138 -2.77 -6.28 -30.48
C LYS A 138 -4.28 -6.05 -30.53
N LEU A 139 -4.73 -4.86 -30.19
CA LEU A 139 -6.14 -4.50 -30.19
C LEU A 139 -6.52 -3.87 -31.53
N ASN A 140 -7.73 -4.17 -31.98
CA ASN A 140 -8.30 -3.69 -33.23
C ASN A 140 -9.65 -3.01 -32.91
N PRO A 141 -9.93 -1.83 -33.48
CA PRO A 141 -11.20 -1.13 -33.28
C PRO A 141 -12.46 -1.92 -33.68
N GLN A 142 -12.34 -2.94 -34.52
CA GLN A 142 -13.45 -3.79 -34.94
C GLN A 142 -13.74 -4.95 -33.97
N MET A 143 -12.89 -5.19 -32.95
CA MET A 143 -13.10 -6.22 -31.97
C MET A 143 -14.34 -5.92 -31.11
N SER A 144 -15.14 -6.95 -30.86
CA SER A 144 -16.17 -6.92 -29.84
C SER A 144 -15.53 -6.77 -28.43
N ALA A 145 -16.32 -6.40 -27.45
CA ALA A 145 -15.85 -6.26 -26.06
C ALA A 145 -15.26 -7.59 -25.52
N ASP A 146 -15.84 -8.73 -25.89
CA ASP A 146 -15.37 -10.03 -25.45
C ASP A 146 -14.07 -10.46 -26.13
N GLU A 147 -13.92 -10.22 -27.42
CA GLU A 147 -12.67 -10.45 -28.14
C GLU A 147 -11.54 -9.57 -27.59
N ARG A 148 -11.83 -8.28 -27.35
CA ARG A 148 -10.87 -7.37 -26.75
C ARG A 148 -10.41 -7.87 -25.37
N ARG A 149 -11.34 -8.30 -24.52
CA ARG A 149 -11.04 -8.85 -23.19
C ARG A 149 -10.16 -10.08 -23.29
N ALA A 150 -10.51 -11.02 -24.18
CA ALA A 150 -9.74 -12.25 -24.38
C ALA A 150 -8.28 -11.98 -24.82
N VAL A 151 -8.07 -11.01 -25.71
CA VAL A 151 -6.72 -10.58 -26.13
C VAL A 151 -5.94 -9.99 -24.96
N ILE A 152 -6.56 -9.10 -24.17
CA ILE A 152 -5.93 -8.49 -22.99
C ILE A 152 -5.54 -9.55 -21.96
N GLU A 153 -6.44 -10.49 -21.64
CA GLU A 153 -6.16 -11.58 -20.70
C GLU A 153 -5.05 -12.52 -21.18
N ALA A 154 -5.00 -12.80 -22.49
CA ALA A 154 -3.92 -13.60 -23.06
C ALA A 154 -2.56 -12.90 -22.92
N GLU A 155 -2.50 -11.57 -23.14
CA GLU A 155 -1.29 -10.79 -22.94
C GLU A 155 -0.90 -10.71 -21.46
N TYR A 156 -1.84 -10.58 -20.55
CA TYR A 156 -1.57 -10.61 -19.11
C TYR A 156 -0.86 -11.92 -18.74
N LYS A 157 -1.38 -13.06 -19.18
CA LYS A 157 -0.77 -14.38 -18.93
C LYS A 157 0.63 -14.51 -19.54
N ALA A 158 0.83 -13.98 -20.75
CA ALA A 158 2.14 -13.98 -21.41
C ALA A 158 3.15 -13.15 -20.62
N ILE A 159 2.81 -11.90 -20.27
CA ILE A 159 3.66 -11.00 -19.48
C ILE A 159 3.99 -11.60 -18.12
N GLN A 160 3.01 -12.21 -17.44
CA GLN A 160 3.22 -12.88 -16.16
C GLN A 160 4.24 -14.02 -16.27
N LYS A 161 4.06 -14.88 -17.29
CA LYS A 161 4.98 -16.00 -17.53
C LYS A 161 6.40 -15.55 -17.86
N GLU A 162 6.55 -14.55 -18.71
CA GLU A 162 7.85 -14.02 -19.14
C GLU A 162 8.65 -13.42 -17.99
N ASN A 163 7.95 -12.80 -17.02
CA ASN A 163 8.59 -12.01 -15.96
C ASN A 163 8.63 -12.68 -14.60
N SER A 164 8.04 -13.89 -14.45
CA SER A 164 8.00 -14.62 -13.16
C SER A 164 9.31 -15.30 -12.77
N GLU A 165 10.29 -15.38 -13.67
CA GLU A 165 11.56 -16.10 -13.45
C GLU A 165 11.34 -17.50 -12.84
N ASN A 166 10.57 -18.33 -13.53
CA ASN A 166 10.19 -19.68 -13.08
C ASN A 166 9.46 -19.72 -11.72
N GLY A 167 8.69 -18.68 -11.42
CA GLY A 167 7.92 -18.60 -10.18
C GLY A 167 8.66 -17.98 -8.99
N LYS A 168 9.88 -17.45 -9.21
CA LYS A 168 10.61 -16.69 -8.19
C LYS A 168 9.87 -15.42 -7.81
N TYR A 169 9.27 -14.74 -8.80
CA TYR A 169 8.53 -13.51 -8.60
C TYR A 169 7.04 -13.69 -8.85
N THR A 170 6.24 -12.93 -8.13
CA THR A 170 4.83 -12.73 -8.44
C THR A 170 4.70 -11.55 -9.39
N VAL A 171 4.05 -11.76 -10.54
CA VAL A 171 3.85 -10.72 -11.54
C VAL A 171 2.36 -10.41 -11.66
N VAL A 172 2.01 -9.14 -11.57
CA VAL A 172 0.63 -8.65 -11.68
C VAL A 172 0.56 -7.61 -12.78
N VAL A 173 -0.35 -7.77 -13.74
CA VAL A 173 -0.65 -6.76 -14.74
C VAL A 173 -1.91 -6.01 -14.35
N ARG A 174 -1.90 -4.68 -14.47
CA ARG A 174 -3.03 -3.81 -14.17
C ARG A 174 -3.24 -2.79 -15.28
N ASP A 175 -4.50 -2.51 -15.52
CA ASP A 175 -4.90 -1.38 -16.34
C ASP A 175 -5.13 -0.14 -15.48
N PHE A 176 -4.87 1.00 -16.06
CA PHE A 176 -5.07 2.32 -15.47
C PHE A 176 -5.87 3.21 -16.40
N PHE A 177 -6.44 4.27 -15.86
CA PHE A 177 -7.22 5.27 -16.61
C PHE A 177 -8.29 4.62 -17.51
N SER A 178 -9.08 3.72 -16.90
CA SER A 178 -10.17 2.99 -17.59
C SER A 178 -9.70 2.15 -18.79
N GLY A 179 -8.53 1.52 -18.67
CA GLY A 179 -7.97 0.63 -19.71
C GLY A 179 -7.25 1.38 -20.84
N ASN A 180 -6.82 2.61 -20.60
CA ASN A 180 -6.02 3.39 -21.56
C ASN A 180 -4.51 3.13 -21.40
N GLU A 181 -4.06 2.74 -20.21
CA GLU A 181 -2.67 2.40 -19.93
C GLU A 181 -2.58 1.06 -19.21
N PHE A 182 -1.51 0.31 -19.44
CA PHE A 182 -1.26 -1.00 -18.86
C PHE A 182 0.15 -1.07 -18.32
N TYR A 183 0.28 -1.52 -17.07
CA TYR A 183 1.55 -1.71 -16.39
C TYR A 183 1.64 -3.10 -15.80
N TYR A 184 2.84 -3.70 -15.78
CA TYR A 184 3.07 -4.88 -14.97
C TYR A 184 3.98 -4.56 -13.80
N PHE A 185 3.74 -5.27 -12.71
CA PHE A 185 4.45 -5.13 -11.44
C PHE A 185 5.08 -6.47 -11.11
N VAL A 186 6.35 -6.47 -10.80
CA VAL A 186 7.12 -7.63 -10.34
C VAL A 186 7.34 -7.51 -8.85
N TYR A 187 6.96 -8.53 -8.11
CA TYR A 187 7.04 -8.54 -6.66
C TYR A 187 7.87 -9.71 -6.15
N GLN A 188 8.63 -9.47 -5.10
CA GLN A 188 9.24 -10.49 -4.26
C GLN A 188 8.36 -10.71 -3.04
N ASP A 189 7.95 -11.96 -2.80
CA ASP A 189 7.13 -12.35 -1.65
C ASP A 189 8.01 -13.00 -0.58
N TYR A 190 7.84 -12.56 0.68
CA TYR A 190 8.43 -13.17 1.87
C TYR A 190 7.33 -13.78 2.71
N LYS A 191 7.48 -15.07 3.08
CA LYS A 191 6.42 -15.85 3.76
C LYS A 191 6.73 -16.18 5.22
N ASP A 192 7.98 -16.04 5.67
CA ASP A 192 8.32 -16.11 7.09
C ASP A 192 8.15 -14.70 7.69
N VAL A 193 6.96 -14.44 8.16
CA VAL A 193 6.59 -13.18 8.82
C VAL A 193 6.13 -13.52 10.23
N ARG A 194 6.69 -12.82 11.23
CA ARG A 194 6.44 -13.11 12.64
C ARG A 194 5.89 -11.90 13.35
N LEU A 195 4.92 -12.15 14.24
CA LEU A 195 4.39 -11.12 15.13
C LEU A 195 5.45 -10.77 16.19
N VAL A 196 5.81 -9.51 16.26
CA VAL A 196 6.72 -8.94 17.25
C VAL A 196 5.94 -8.26 18.36
N GLY A 197 4.84 -7.57 18.00
CA GLY A 197 4.03 -6.90 18.99
C GLY A 197 2.68 -6.43 18.47
N THR A 198 1.73 -6.38 19.37
CA THR A 198 0.40 -5.82 19.15
C THR A 198 -0.15 -5.30 20.48
N PRO A 199 -0.84 -4.15 20.49
CA PRO A 199 -1.55 -3.69 21.67
C PRO A 199 -2.74 -4.59 21.97
N THR A 200 -3.36 -4.40 23.12
CA THR A 200 -4.66 -5.01 23.43
C THR A 200 -5.72 -4.52 22.44
N GLU A 201 -6.71 -5.35 22.11
CA GLU A 201 -7.82 -4.98 21.23
C GLU A 201 -8.58 -3.73 21.72
N SER A 202 -8.64 -3.55 23.04
CA SER A 202 -9.30 -2.40 23.64
C SER A 202 -8.73 -1.04 23.22
N ILE A 203 -7.45 -0.98 22.83
CA ILE A 203 -6.82 0.23 22.30
C ILE A 203 -6.58 0.14 20.79
N GLY A 204 -6.28 -1.05 20.27
CA GLY A 204 -6.11 -1.30 18.83
C GLY A 204 -7.40 -1.05 18.06
N LYS A 205 -8.52 -1.36 18.68
CA LYS A 205 -9.87 -1.20 18.15
C LYS A 205 -10.75 -0.41 19.13
N TYR A 206 -10.27 0.75 19.57
CA TYR A 206 -10.97 1.57 20.54
C TYR A 206 -12.36 1.98 20.03
N GLY A 207 -13.37 1.85 20.91
CA GLY A 207 -14.76 2.11 20.55
C GLY A 207 -15.47 0.93 19.87
N GLY A 208 -14.79 -0.19 19.64
CA GLY A 208 -15.34 -1.39 18.99
C GLY A 208 -15.57 -1.22 17.51
N ASP A 209 -15.20 -0.08 16.95
CA ASP A 209 -15.43 0.26 15.55
C ASP A 209 -14.12 0.44 14.78
N THR A 210 -14.13 0.03 13.53
CA THR A 210 -13.06 0.28 12.58
C THR A 210 -13.17 1.66 11.94
N ASP A 211 -13.98 2.57 12.51
CA ASP A 211 -14.22 3.87 11.94
C ASP A 211 -12.99 4.76 12.04
N ASN A 212 -12.36 4.93 10.87
CA ASN A 212 -11.22 5.81 10.68
C ASN A 212 -11.60 7.28 10.61
N TRP A 213 -12.89 7.62 10.75
CA TRP A 213 -13.43 8.96 10.49
C TRP A 213 -13.72 9.76 11.77
N GLU A 214 -13.61 9.16 12.94
CA GLU A 214 -13.79 9.88 14.19
C GLU A 214 -12.61 10.82 14.49
N TRP A 215 -12.92 12.03 14.89
CA TRP A 215 -11.94 13.01 15.35
C TRP A 215 -12.38 13.63 16.69
N PRO A 216 -11.48 13.74 17.67
CA PRO A 216 -10.10 13.23 17.69
C PRO A 216 -10.01 11.71 17.82
N ARG A 217 -8.97 11.12 17.20
CA ARG A 217 -8.73 9.68 17.26
C ARG A 217 -7.96 9.30 18.51
N HIS A 218 -8.44 8.25 19.18
CA HIS A 218 -7.83 7.72 20.41
C HIS A 218 -7.45 6.24 20.28
N THR A 219 -7.28 5.73 19.07
CA THR A 219 -6.92 4.33 18.84
C THR A 219 -5.41 4.15 18.75
N GLY A 220 -4.90 3.06 19.30
CA GLY A 220 -3.57 2.53 19.04
C GLY A 220 -3.61 1.47 17.94
N ASP A 221 -4.11 1.83 16.75
CA ASP A 221 -4.29 0.92 15.61
C ASP A 221 -2.95 0.60 14.94
N PHE A 222 -2.12 -0.18 15.63
CA PHE A 222 -0.83 -0.63 15.11
C PHE A 222 -0.56 -2.10 15.42
N SER A 223 0.25 -2.73 14.59
CA SER A 223 0.87 -4.04 14.82
C SER A 223 2.30 -4.02 14.32
N VAL A 224 3.16 -4.76 14.98
CA VAL A 224 4.57 -4.87 14.66
C VAL A 224 4.88 -6.31 14.25
N PHE A 225 5.48 -6.46 13.08
CA PHE A 225 5.92 -7.75 12.57
C PHE A 225 7.40 -7.70 12.18
N ARG A 226 7.98 -8.84 11.90
CA ARG A 226 9.31 -8.96 11.33
C ARG A 226 9.31 -9.94 10.17
N ILE A 227 10.01 -9.57 9.11
CA ILE A 227 10.24 -10.40 7.94
C ILE A 227 11.54 -11.16 8.16
N TYR A 228 11.48 -12.46 7.93
CA TYR A 228 12.64 -13.32 7.89
C TYR A 228 12.90 -13.74 6.43
N GLY A 229 14.15 -13.66 6.02
CA GLY A 229 14.59 -14.22 4.75
C GLY A 229 14.66 -15.75 4.82
N ASP A 230 14.61 -16.40 3.66
CA ASP A 230 14.90 -17.82 3.59
C ASP A 230 16.34 -18.08 4.07
N ALA A 231 16.53 -19.14 4.88
CA ALA A 231 17.85 -19.54 5.38
C ALA A 231 18.85 -19.90 4.27
N LYS A 232 18.40 -19.84 3.02
CA LYS A 232 19.24 -20.12 1.84
C LYS A 232 19.59 -18.87 1.02
N GLY A 233 19.30 -17.66 1.53
CA GLY A 233 19.66 -16.36 0.93
C GLY A 233 18.59 -15.72 0.11
#